data_5875a4004e742fa8d2ba812c5f362b9b
#
_entry.id   5875a4004e742fa8d2ba812c5f362b9b
#
_cell.length_a   1.000
_cell.length_b   1.000
_cell.length_c   1.000
_cell.angle_alpha   90.00
_cell.angle_beta   90.00
_cell.angle_gamma   90.00
#
_symmetry.space_group_name_H-M   'P 1'
#
loop_
_entity.id
_entity.type
_entity.pdbx_description
1 polymer ?
#
loop_
_entity_poly.entity_id
_entity_poly.type
_entity_poly.pdbx_seq_one_letter_code
_entity_poly.pdbx_strand_id
1 'polypeptide(L)'
;MEQPSEFTLCLPGDPVPKGRPRVYNGHAMTPKRTVRAEERLFAEFRLKYPQAKPYQCPVRLEAEFWMSHRGRPDLDNLLKLVLDSLNGVAYVDDAQVVESHASKRMPDLWVYGAKGRYRKRKSGDPYTYCGHEYEPHLYIRIKPLPEWEPKERKQS
;
A
#
# COMPACT_ATOMS: atom_id res chain seq x y z
N MET A 1 -24.06 -12.08 7.17
CA MET A 1 -23.51 -11.37 5.99
C MET A 1 -22.45 -12.21 5.31
N GLU A 2 -22.53 -12.29 4.01
CA GLU A 2 -21.52 -13.01 3.23
C GLU A 2 -20.16 -12.30 3.29
N GLN A 3 -19.11 -13.08 3.27
CA GLN A 3 -17.75 -12.56 3.14
C GLN A 3 -17.63 -11.83 1.80
N PRO A 4 -17.07 -10.61 1.75
CA PRO A 4 -16.83 -9.92 0.48
C PRO A 4 -16.00 -10.76 -0.49
N SER A 5 -16.31 -10.65 -1.78
CA SER A 5 -15.55 -11.33 -2.83
C SER A 5 -14.11 -10.82 -2.96
N GLU A 6 -13.88 -9.60 -2.51
CA GLU A 6 -12.57 -8.97 -2.41
C GLU A 6 -12.60 -7.85 -1.38
N PHE A 7 -11.44 -7.50 -0.84
CA PHE A 7 -11.31 -6.30 -0.03
C PHE A 7 -10.66 -5.19 -0.86
N THR A 8 -11.25 -3.99 -0.79
CA THR A 8 -10.66 -2.79 -1.37
C THR A 8 -10.64 -1.69 -0.31
N LEU A 9 -9.58 -0.89 -0.34
CA LEU A 9 -9.42 0.22 0.61
C LEU A 9 -8.67 1.36 -0.06
N CYS A 10 -9.12 2.59 0.15
CA CYS A 10 -8.43 3.79 -0.28
C CYS A 10 -8.19 4.68 0.94
N LEU A 11 -6.91 4.98 1.23
CA LEU A 11 -6.54 5.89 2.30
C LEU A 11 -5.99 7.19 1.72
N PRO A 12 -6.67 8.32 1.96
CA PRO A 12 -6.15 9.63 1.55
C PRO A 12 -4.86 9.97 2.31
N GLY A 13 -4.02 10.75 1.68
CA GLY A 13 -2.76 11.22 2.25
C GLY A 13 -1.54 10.49 1.74
N ASP A 14 -0.39 11.03 2.05
CA ASP A 14 0.88 10.51 1.56
C ASP A 14 1.16 9.11 2.14
N PRO A 15 1.44 8.11 1.30
CA PRO A 15 1.76 6.77 1.80
C PRO A 15 2.97 6.75 2.74
N VAL A 16 2.88 5.94 3.79
CA VAL A 16 3.92 5.83 4.83
C VAL A 16 4.62 4.47 4.72
N PRO A 17 5.96 4.45 4.73
CA PRO A 17 6.72 3.21 4.70
C PRO A 17 6.82 2.56 6.07
N LYS A 18 7.15 1.27 6.08
CA LYS A 18 7.62 0.58 7.28
C LYS A 18 8.98 1.16 7.68
N GLY A 19 9.03 1.84 8.81
CA GLY A 19 10.27 2.35 9.37
C GLY A 19 11.13 1.23 9.95
N ARG A 20 12.45 1.40 9.90
CA ARG A 20 13.37 0.47 10.55
C ARG A 20 13.23 0.59 12.08
N PRO A 21 13.18 -0.53 12.82
CA PRO A 21 13.24 -0.49 14.27
C PRO A 21 14.51 0.23 14.75
N ARG A 22 14.35 1.11 15.73
CA ARG A 22 15.50 1.75 16.37
C ARG A 22 15.77 1.02 17.68
N VAL A 23 17.04 0.76 17.97
CA VAL A 23 17.46 0.16 19.24
C VAL A 23 17.71 1.29 20.25
N TYR A 24 16.98 1.25 21.34
CA TYR A 24 17.15 2.18 22.46
C TYR A 24 17.25 1.38 23.75
N ASN A 25 18.34 1.58 24.53
CA ASN A 25 18.60 0.81 25.76
C ASN A 25 18.50 -0.72 25.59
N GLY A 26 18.98 -1.25 24.45
CA GLY A 26 18.91 -2.69 24.16
C GLY A 26 17.55 -3.21 23.67
N HIS A 27 16.55 -2.33 23.55
CA HIS A 27 15.21 -2.70 23.06
C HIS A 27 14.97 -2.13 21.65
N ALA A 28 14.44 -2.97 20.75
CA ALA A 28 14.00 -2.52 19.44
C ALA A 28 12.65 -1.81 19.55
N MET A 29 12.58 -0.58 19.03
CA MET A 29 11.35 0.21 19.00
C MET A 29 10.95 0.56 17.58
N THR A 30 9.69 0.30 17.23
CA THR A 30 9.11 0.73 15.97
C THR A 30 8.87 2.24 15.98
N PRO A 31 9.27 2.99 14.93
CA PRO A 31 9.02 4.42 14.86
C PRO A 31 7.53 4.76 15.02
N LYS A 32 7.23 5.82 15.74
CA LYS A 32 5.84 6.27 16.00
C LYS A 32 5.03 6.51 14.71
N ARG A 33 5.68 7.04 13.68
CA ARG A 33 5.04 7.29 12.39
C ARG A 33 4.56 5.98 11.75
N THR A 34 5.35 4.93 11.84
CA THR A 34 5.00 3.59 11.37
C THR A 34 3.81 3.03 12.16
N VAL A 35 3.86 3.10 13.48
CA VAL A 35 2.77 2.62 14.35
C VAL A 35 1.46 3.34 14.03
N ARG A 36 1.49 4.67 13.90
CA ARG A 36 0.29 5.45 13.54
C ARG A 36 -0.27 5.08 12.18
N ALA A 37 0.59 4.84 11.20
CA ALA A 37 0.16 4.43 9.87
C ALA A 37 -0.47 3.04 9.88
N GLU A 38 0.09 2.10 10.62
CA GLU A 38 -0.47 0.75 10.79
C GLU A 38 -1.83 0.80 11.50
N GLU A 39 -1.95 1.56 12.58
CA GLU A 39 -3.20 1.75 13.31
C GLU A 39 -4.28 2.38 12.45
N ARG A 40 -3.92 3.38 11.65
CA ARG A 40 -4.85 4.04 10.73
C ARG A 40 -5.35 3.07 9.67
N LEU A 41 -4.47 2.30 9.07
CA LEU A 41 -4.84 1.32 8.05
C LEU A 41 -5.77 0.25 8.64
N PHE A 42 -5.45 -0.25 9.82
CA PHE A 42 -6.29 -1.18 10.56
C PHE A 42 -7.68 -0.58 10.84
N ALA A 43 -7.73 0.63 11.37
CA ALA A 43 -8.99 1.30 11.72
C ALA A 43 -9.88 1.54 10.49
N GLU A 44 -9.32 2.02 9.39
CA GLU A 44 -10.04 2.24 8.13
C GLU A 44 -10.56 0.92 7.54
N PHE A 45 -9.77 -0.14 7.61
CA PHE A 45 -10.22 -1.46 7.19
C PHE A 45 -11.41 -1.95 8.03
N ARG A 46 -11.35 -1.81 9.35
CA ARG A 46 -12.44 -2.21 10.27
C ARG A 46 -13.69 -1.37 10.10
N LEU A 47 -13.55 -0.10 9.79
CA LEU A 47 -14.71 0.76 9.48
C LEU A 47 -15.43 0.29 8.22
N LYS A 48 -14.69 -0.06 7.18
CA LYS A 48 -15.28 -0.53 5.91
C LYS A 48 -15.83 -1.96 6.01
N TYR A 49 -15.13 -2.81 6.74
CA TYR A 49 -15.46 -4.24 6.87
C TYR A 49 -15.55 -4.66 8.34
N PRO A 50 -16.57 -4.17 9.09
CA PRO A 50 -16.61 -4.35 10.55
C PRO A 50 -16.76 -5.81 10.98
N GLN A 51 -17.34 -6.66 10.14
CA GLN A 51 -17.61 -8.06 10.47
C GLN A 51 -16.85 -9.05 9.57
N ALA A 52 -15.99 -8.57 8.70
CA ALA A 52 -15.23 -9.43 7.81
C ALA A 52 -14.24 -10.28 8.60
N LYS A 53 -14.14 -11.54 8.19
CA LYS A 53 -13.15 -12.47 8.71
C LYS A 53 -11.93 -12.51 7.77
N PRO A 54 -10.73 -12.75 8.28
CA PRO A 54 -9.57 -12.94 7.44
C PRO A 54 -9.76 -14.09 6.46
N TYR A 55 -9.30 -13.93 5.22
CA TYR A 55 -9.24 -15.04 4.28
C TYR A 55 -8.31 -16.14 4.80
N GLN A 56 -8.68 -17.40 4.59
CA GLN A 56 -7.88 -18.55 5.00
C GLN A 56 -7.19 -19.24 3.82
N CYS A 57 -7.48 -18.82 2.61
CA CYS A 57 -6.87 -19.32 1.38
C CYS A 57 -5.72 -18.41 0.90
N PRO A 58 -4.93 -18.84 -0.09
CA PRO A 58 -3.99 -17.93 -0.75
C PRO A 58 -4.68 -16.68 -1.28
N VAL A 59 -3.99 -15.56 -1.26
CA VAL A 59 -4.53 -14.27 -1.69
C VAL A 59 -3.57 -13.56 -2.66
N ARG A 60 -4.14 -12.70 -3.49
CA ARG A 60 -3.41 -11.73 -4.29
C ARG A 60 -3.60 -10.35 -3.66
N LEU A 61 -2.51 -9.64 -3.45
CA LEU A 61 -2.53 -8.27 -2.95
C LEU A 61 -2.05 -7.32 -4.04
N GLU A 62 -2.85 -6.28 -4.32
CA GLU A 62 -2.48 -5.18 -5.19
C GLU A 62 -2.41 -3.91 -4.35
N ALA A 63 -1.38 -3.10 -4.54
CA ALA A 63 -1.21 -1.83 -3.85
C ALA A 63 -0.68 -0.77 -4.81
N GLU A 64 -1.32 0.40 -4.81
CA GLU A 64 -0.88 1.56 -5.56
C GLU A 64 -0.54 2.68 -4.58
N PHE A 65 0.72 3.10 -4.58
CA PHE A 65 1.24 4.14 -3.71
C PHE A 65 1.37 5.44 -4.51
N TRP A 66 0.37 6.31 -4.38
CA TRP A 66 0.33 7.60 -5.06
C TRP A 66 1.01 8.64 -4.19
N MET A 67 2.24 8.98 -4.56
CA MET A 67 3.17 9.76 -3.74
C MET A 67 3.05 11.25 -3.99
N SER A 68 3.37 12.05 -2.97
CA SER A 68 3.46 13.52 -3.07
C SER A 68 4.82 14.01 -3.56
N HIS A 69 5.80 13.13 -3.70
CA HIS A 69 7.17 13.49 -4.09
C HIS A 69 7.87 12.34 -4.79
N ARG A 70 9.03 12.62 -5.39
CA ARG A 70 9.81 11.66 -6.18
C ARG A 70 10.96 11.00 -5.39
N GLY A 71 11.07 11.27 -4.11
CA GLY A 71 12.13 10.73 -3.27
C GLY A 71 11.81 9.36 -2.66
N ARG A 72 12.50 9.08 -1.58
CA ARG A 72 12.20 7.91 -0.73
C ARG A 72 10.77 8.02 -0.18
N PRO A 73 10.16 6.95 0.27
CA PRO A 73 10.68 5.61 0.55
C PRO A 73 10.69 4.68 -0.65
N ASP A 74 11.39 3.55 -0.48
CA ASP A 74 11.43 2.47 -1.47
C ASP A 74 10.10 1.70 -1.49
N LEU A 75 9.77 1.13 -2.65
CA LEU A 75 8.51 0.40 -2.85
C LEU A 75 8.34 -0.78 -1.89
N ASP A 76 9.38 -1.53 -1.64
CA ASP A 76 9.34 -2.69 -0.73
C ASP A 76 9.01 -2.30 0.71
N ASN A 77 9.50 -1.16 1.18
CA ASN A 77 9.18 -0.63 2.52
C ASN A 77 7.73 -0.13 2.61
N LEU A 78 7.21 0.44 1.53
CA LEU A 78 5.80 0.83 1.44
C LEU A 78 4.89 -0.41 1.49
N LEU A 79 5.22 -1.42 0.70
CA LEU A 79 4.47 -2.66 0.65
C LEU A 79 4.53 -3.42 1.98
N LYS A 80 5.67 -3.42 2.64
CA LYS A 80 5.85 -4.10 3.92
C LYS A 80 4.91 -3.54 5.00
N LEU A 81 4.72 -2.23 5.06
CA LEU A 81 3.77 -1.64 6.00
C LEU A 81 2.35 -2.16 5.76
N VAL A 82 1.93 -2.25 4.50
CA VAL A 82 0.60 -2.78 4.14
C VAL A 82 0.46 -4.24 4.55
N LEU A 83 1.45 -5.07 4.21
CA LEU A 83 1.44 -6.50 4.54
C LEU A 83 1.36 -6.73 6.04
N ASP A 84 2.16 -6.02 6.82
CA ASP A 84 2.19 -6.15 8.28
C ASP A 84 0.90 -5.62 8.93
N SER A 85 0.36 -4.52 8.42
CA SER A 85 -0.86 -3.92 8.96
C SER A 85 -2.10 -4.80 8.79
N LEU A 86 -2.17 -5.55 7.71
CA LEU A 86 -3.31 -6.39 7.35
C LEU A 86 -3.14 -7.86 7.78
N ASN A 87 -1.99 -8.20 8.36
CA ASN A 87 -1.72 -9.51 8.92
C ASN A 87 -2.67 -9.77 10.11
N GLY A 88 -3.39 -10.89 10.05
CA GLY A 88 -4.41 -11.23 11.04
C GLY A 88 -5.73 -10.49 10.86
N VAL A 89 -5.85 -9.63 9.85
CA VAL A 89 -7.02 -8.77 9.59
C VAL A 89 -7.68 -9.13 8.27
N ALA A 90 -6.97 -9.04 7.17
CA ALA A 90 -7.48 -9.39 5.84
C ALA A 90 -7.17 -10.84 5.47
N TYR A 91 -6.11 -11.38 5.99
CA TYR A 91 -5.67 -12.77 5.89
C TYR A 91 -5.11 -13.20 7.26
N VAL A 92 -5.06 -14.49 7.52
CA VAL A 92 -4.60 -15.02 8.83
C VAL A 92 -3.09 -14.79 8.99
N ASP A 93 -2.33 -14.98 7.91
CA ASP A 93 -0.88 -14.80 7.89
C ASP A 93 -0.46 -14.27 6.51
N ASP A 94 0.54 -13.37 6.48
CA ASP A 94 1.09 -12.82 5.25
C ASP A 94 1.75 -13.88 4.34
N ALA A 95 2.06 -15.06 4.86
CA ALA A 95 2.46 -16.22 4.05
C ALA A 95 1.40 -16.63 3.02
N GLN A 96 0.13 -16.25 3.22
CA GLN A 96 -0.95 -16.49 2.27
C GLN A 96 -0.88 -15.59 1.03
N VAL A 97 -0.11 -14.49 1.08
CA VAL A 97 0.08 -13.61 -0.06
C VAL A 97 1.04 -14.28 -1.04
N VAL A 98 0.46 -14.93 -2.05
CA VAL A 98 1.21 -15.71 -3.06
C VAL A 98 1.43 -14.94 -4.35
N GLU A 99 0.64 -13.89 -4.57
CA GLU A 99 0.80 -12.94 -5.67
C GLU A 99 0.69 -11.53 -5.13
N SER A 100 1.60 -10.66 -5.54
CA SER A 100 1.53 -9.24 -5.23
C SER A 100 1.85 -8.41 -6.45
N HIS A 101 1.10 -7.31 -6.61
CA HIS A 101 1.39 -6.28 -7.60
C HIS A 101 1.41 -4.94 -6.88
N ALA A 102 2.56 -4.31 -6.85
CA ALA A 102 2.71 -3.02 -6.19
C ALA A 102 3.33 -2.01 -7.15
N SER A 103 2.80 -0.80 -7.15
CA SER A 103 3.35 0.30 -7.94
C SER A 103 3.50 1.55 -7.08
N LYS A 104 4.63 2.21 -7.24
CA LYS A 104 4.91 3.51 -6.65
C LYS A 104 4.75 4.55 -7.74
N ARG A 105 3.73 5.40 -7.63
CA ARG A 105 3.40 6.43 -8.61
C ARG A 105 3.82 7.79 -8.07
N MET A 106 4.82 8.37 -8.71
CA MET A 106 5.41 9.64 -8.31
C MET A 106 4.88 10.76 -9.20
N PRO A 107 4.77 11.99 -8.67
CA PRO A 107 4.29 13.10 -9.48
C PRO A 107 5.23 13.38 -10.65
N ASP A 108 4.65 13.83 -11.76
CA ASP A 108 5.40 14.24 -12.95
C ASP A 108 6.46 15.29 -12.59
N LEU A 109 7.63 15.16 -13.19
CA LEU A 109 8.71 16.11 -12.99
C LEU A 109 8.44 17.43 -13.73
N TRP A 110 7.72 17.36 -14.86
CA TRP A 110 7.39 18.50 -15.72
C TRP A 110 5.88 18.68 -15.84
N VAL A 111 5.45 19.91 -15.75
CA VAL A 111 4.02 20.29 -15.78
C VAL A 111 3.81 21.50 -16.69
N TYR A 112 2.55 21.70 -17.11
CA TYR A 112 2.18 22.91 -17.82
C TYR A 112 1.83 24.01 -16.83
N GLY A 113 2.53 25.15 -16.92
CA GLY A 113 2.26 26.33 -16.12
C GLY A 113 1.04 27.12 -16.61
N ALA A 114 0.72 28.21 -15.90
CA ALA A 114 -0.45 29.05 -16.14
C ALA A 114 -0.55 29.64 -17.57
N LYS A 115 0.58 29.80 -18.25
CA LYS A 115 0.66 30.28 -19.63
C LYS A 115 0.82 29.18 -20.66
N GLY A 116 0.51 27.94 -20.31
CA GLY A 116 0.68 26.79 -21.19
C GLY A 116 2.13 26.39 -21.48
N ARG A 117 3.09 26.98 -20.78
CA ARG A 117 4.52 26.61 -20.91
C ARG A 117 4.82 25.39 -20.10
N TYR A 118 5.48 24.43 -20.71
CA TYR A 118 5.99 23.23 -20.06
C TYR A 118 7.20 23.60 -19.22
N ARG A 119 7.14 23.33 -17.92
CA ARG A 119 8.18 23.69 -16.96
C ARG A 119 8.32 22.63 -15.86
N LYS A 120 9.43 22.69 -15.13
CA LYS A 120 9.66 21.81 -13.99
C LYS A 120 8.64 22.10 -12.87
N ARG A 121 8.09 21.03 -12.27
CA ARG A 121 7.14 21.13 -11.17
C ARG A 121 7.77 21.81 -9.96
N LYS A 122 7.02 22.69 -9.31
CA LYS A 122 7.38 23.40 -8.08
C LYS A 122 6.48 22.97 -6.93
N SER A 123 6.92 23.22 -5.70
CA SER A 123 6.07 23.08 -4.51
C SER A 123 4.79 23.92 -4.68
N GLY A 124 3.64 23.31 -4.34
CA GLY A 124 2.33 23.95 -4.49
C GLY A 124 1.64 23.70 -5.83
N ASP A 125 2.35 23.20 -6.84
CA ASP A 125 1.71 22.77 -8.08
C ASP A 125 0.85 21.52 -7.84
N PRO A 126 -0.27 21.33 -8.57
CA PRO A 126 -1.04 20.10 -8.50
C PRO A 126 -0.18 18.88 -8.78
N TYR A 127 -0.51 17.75 -8.14
CA TYR A 127 0.13 16.47 -8.45
C TYR A 127 -0.48 15.91 -9.72
N THR A 128 0.36 15.56 -10.69
CA THR A 128 -0.07 14.89 -11.91
C THR A 128 0.75 13.63 -12.13
N TYR A 129 0.12 12.63 -12.72
CA TYR A 129 0.77 11.39 -13.15
C TYR A 129 0.40 11.15 -14.62
N CYS A 130 1.39 11.20 -15.50
CA CYS A 130 1.17 11.15 -16.95
C CYS A 130 0.14 12.18 -17.42
N GLY A 131 0.20 13.41 -16.85
CA GLY A 131 -0.69 14.52 -17.18
C GLY A 131 -2.05 14.53 -16.46
N HIS A 132 -2.41 13.47 -15.73
CA HIS A 132 -3.66 13.38 -14.98
C HIS A 132 -3.48 13.79 -13.53
N GLU A 133 -4.32 14.71 -13.05
CA GLU A 133 -4.29 15.14 -11.66
C GLU A 133 -4.70 14.03 -10.71
N TYR A 134 -4.07 13.99 -9.53
CA TYR A 134 -4.41 13.11 -8.44
C TYR A 134 -4.11 13.77 -7.09
N GLU A 135 -4.72 13.23 -6.04
CA GLU A 135 -4.32 13.52 -4.67
C GLU A 135 -3.53 12.33 -4.11
N PRO A 136 -2.46 12.56 -3.32
CA PRO A 136 -1.72 11.46 -2.72
C PRO A 136 -2.62 10.52 -1.94
N HIS A 137 -2.47 9.22 -2.16
CA HIS A 137 -3.28 8.21 -1.51
C HIS A 137 -2.66 6.82 -1.64
N LEU A 138 -3.15 5.90 -0.84
CA LEU A 138 -2.87 4.48 -0.93
C LEU A 138 -4.13 3.75 -1.37
N TYR A 139 -4.05 2.98 -2.43
CA TYR A 139 -5.12 2.08 -2.86
C TYR A 139 -4.67 0.63 -2.69
N ILE A 140 -5.51 -0.18 -2.04
CA ILE A 140 -5.24 -1.59 -1.76
C ILE A 140 -6.40 -2.44 -2.26
N ARG A 141 -6.08 -3.57 -2.87
CA ARG A 141 -7.03 -4.58 -3.28
C ARG A 141 -6.50 -5.95 -2.89
N ILE A 142 -7.32 -6.75 -2.20
CA ILE A 142 -6.99 -8.10 -1.78
C ILE A 142 -8.06 -9.05 -2.30
N LYS A 143 -7.62 -10.00 -3.12
CA LYS A 143 -8.49 -10.97 -3.77
C LYS A 143 -8.15 -12.38 -3.31
N PRO A 144 -9.13 -13.16 -2.83
CA PRO A 144 -8.89 -14.56 -2.50
C PRO A 144 -8.65 -15.38 -3.75
N LEU A 145 -7.73 -16.33 -3.67
CA LEU A 145 -7.34 -17.26 -4.74
C LEU A 145 -7.56 -18.70 -4.27
N PRO A 146 -8.79 -19.17 -4.06
CA PRO A 146 -9.06 -20.47 -3.48
C PRO A 146 -8.55 -21.63 -4.36
N GLU A 147 -8.47 -21.42 -5.68
CA GLU A 147 -8.01 -22.41 -6.66
C GLU A 147 -6.51 -22.30 -6.98
N TRP A 148 -5.78 -21.48 -6.22
CA TRP A 148 -4.36 -21.28 -6.47
C TRP A 148 -3.56 -22.53 -6.08
N GLU A 149 -2.72 -23.02 -7.01
CA GLU A 149 -1.79 -24.11 -6.79
C GLU A 149 -0.36 -23.69 -7.15
N PRO A 150 0.64 -24.10 -6.36
CA PRO A 150 2.04 -23.84 -6.71
C PRO A 150 2.35 -24.51 -8.04
N LYS A 151 3.04 -23.80 -8.94
CA LYS A 151 3.53 -24.41 -10.17
C LYS A 151 4.55 -25.47 -9.82
N GLU A 152 4.30 -26.70 -10.22
CA GLU A 152 5.30 -27.76 -10.11
C GLU A 152 6.56 -27.36 -10.90
N ARG A 153 7.70 -27.45 -10.25
CA ARG A 153 8.96 -27.34 -10.97
C ARG A 153 9.02 -28.54 -11.94
N LYS A 154 8.97 -28.27 -13.22
CA LYS A 154 9.33 -29.28 -14.21
C LYS A 154 10.76 -29.71 -13.87
N GLN A 155 10.93 -30.94 -13.41
CA GLN A 155 12.26 -31.54 -13.30
C GLN A 155 12.83 -31.60 -14.71
N SER A 156 13.85 -30.82 -14.95
CA SER A 156 14.63 -30.88 -16.21
C SER A 156 15.54 -32.09 -16.17
#